data_a5c52dd73f7e4b09d61d93de5488b196
#
_entry.id   a5c52dd73f7e4b09d61d93de5488b196
#
_cell.length_a   1.000
_cell.length_b   1.000
_cell.length_c   1.000
_cell.angle_alpha   90.00
_cell.angle_beta   90.00
_cell.angle_gamma   90.00
#
_symmetry.space_group_name_H-M   'P 1'
#
loop_
_entity.id
_entity.type
_entity.pdbx_description
1 polymer ?
#
loop_
_entity_poly.entity_id
_entity_poly.type
_entity_poly.pdbx_seq_one_letter_code
_entity_poly.pdbx_strand_id
1 'polypeptide(L)'
;LAGPGVKPTLDGGEIRIYSGIRPATADDSLGAAVLLCTVRLNGTNGIVFDDSTAGILVKPTGATWTGNNVASGTATFFRIVKSADTGAASTSAPRLQGTVGVVAADLNLDTVALTSGLPTPVTSFNIGIYAQLP
;
A
#
# COMPACT_ATOMS: atom_id res chain seq x y z
N LEU A 1 12.84 9.18 -1.96
CA LEU A 1 13.75 8.04 -2.03
C LEU A 1 14.95 8.37 -2.92
N ALA A 2 16.11 8.19 -2.37
CA ALA A 2 17.36 8.27 -3.11
C ALA A 2 17.86 6.85 -3.42
N GLY A 3 18.92 6.72 -4.19
CA GLY A 3 19.55 5.44 -4.47
C GLY A 3 18.83 4.64 -5.53
N PRO A 4 18.49 3.37 -5.29
CA PRO A 4 18.00 2.49 -6.36
C PRO A 4 16.63 2.85 -6.92
N GLY A 5 15.92 3.79 -6.31
CA GLY A 5 14.59 4.21 -6.75
C GLY A 5 13.47 3.46 -6.03
N VAL A 6 12.24 3.82 -6.39
CA VAL A 6 11.05 3.35 -5.68
C VAL A 6 10.74 1.89 -5.98
N LYS A 7 10.78 1.51 -7.25
CA LYS A 7 10.42 0.15 -7.65
C LYS A 7 11.28 -0.91 -6.97
N PRO A 8 12.62 -0.91 -7.09
CA PRO A 8 13.42 -1.93 -6.42
C PRO A 8 13.30 -1.89 -4.90
N THR A 9 13.02 -0.73 -4.34
CA THR A 9 12.89 -0.57 -2.89
C THR A 9 11.61 -1.21 -2.37
N LEU A 10 10.52 -1.13 -3.13
CA LEU A 10 9.20 -1.59 -2.70
C LEU A 10 8.81 -2.94 -3.27
N ASP A 11 9.43 -3.40 -4.37
CA ASP A 11 9.15 -4.72 -4.94
C ASP A 11 9.38 -5.82 -3.90
N GLY A 12 8.50 -6.79 -3.90
CA GLY A 12 8.53 -7.88 -2.93
C GLY A 12 7.83 -7.56 -1.62
N GLY A 13 7.29 -6.35 -1.50
CA GLY A 13 6.56 -5.92 -0.32
C GLY A 13 5.08 -6.28 -0.37
N GLU A 14 4.31 -5.57 0.41
CA GLU A 14 2.86 -5.77 0.52
C GLU A 14 2.18 -4.44 0.78
N ILE A 15 0.89 -4.36 0.43
CA ILE A 15 0.07 -3.19 0.73
C ILE A 15 -0.74 -3.51 1.98
N ARG A 16 -0.53 -2.75 3.05
CA ARG A 16 -1.31 -2.85 4.28
C ARG A 16 -2.32 -1.72 4.32
N ILE A 17 -3.59 -2.08 4.46
CA ILE A 17 -4.72 -1.14 4.48
C ILE A 17 -5.22 -1.01 5.91
N TYR A 18 -5.38 0.23 6.34
CA TYR A 18 -5.71 0.56 7.74
C TYR A 18 -6.96 1.41 7.85
N SER A 19 -7.62 1.30 9.01
CA SER A 19 -8.60 2.29 9.47
C SER A 19 -7.94 3.25 10.46
N GLY A 20 -8.61 4.36 10.74
CA GLY A 20 -8.15 5.32 11.73
C GLY A 20 -7.43 6.51 11.10
N ILE A 21 -6.66 7.21 11.91
CA ILE A 21 -5.99 8.44 11.51
C ILE A 21 -4.67 8.08 10.84
N ARG A 22 -4.47 8.58 9.62
CA ARG A 22 -3.21 8.41 8.90
C ARG A 22 -2.11 9.17 9.65
N PRO A 23 -0.98 8.52 9.96
CA PRO A 23 0.18 9.23 10.51
C PRO A 23 0.64 10.36 9.58
N ALA A 24 1.30 11.36 10.13
CA ALA A 24 1.75 12.51 9.34
C ALA A 24 2.73 12.07 8.24
N THR A 25 3.62 11.13 8.55
CA THR A 25 4.58 10.58 7.58
C THR A 25 4.63 9.06 7.68
N ALA A 26 5.18 8.43 6.65
CA ALA A 26 5.38 6.98 6.64
C ALA A 26 6.39 6.52 7.70
N ASP A 27 7.29 7.40 8.14
CA ASP A 27 8.28 7.07 9.16
C ASP A 27 7.68 6.99 10.57
N ASP A 28 6.51 7.59 10.76
CA ASP A 28 5.85 7.59 12.08
C ASP A 28 5.29 6.21 12.40
N SER A 29 5.12 5.96 13.71
CA SER A 29 4.41 4.75 14.14
C SER A 29 2.94 4.83 13.72
N LEU A 30 2.29 3.67 13.62
CA LEU A 30 0.87 3.58 13.23
C LEU A 30 -0.07 4.11 14.33
N GLY A 31 0.40 4.20 15.56
CA GLY A 31 -0.45 4.67 16.67
C GLY A 31 -1.63 3.72 16.89
N ALA A 32 -2.84 4.27 16.91
CA ALA A 32 -4.07 3.52 17.14
C ALA A 32 -4.71 2.97 15.86
N ALA A 33 -4.07 3.12 14.71
CA ALA A 33 -4.60 2.59 13.45
C ALA A 33 -4.73 1.07 13.50
N VAL A 34 -5.79 0.55 12.89
CA VAL A 34 -6.10 -0.88 12.88
C VAL A 34 -5.87 -1.44 11.49
N LEU A 35 -5.08 -2.51 11.40
CA LEU A 35 -4.87 -3.22 10.14
C LEU A 35 -6.16 -3.94 9.73
N LEU A 36 -6.66 -3.64 8.53
CA LEU A 36 -7.84 -4.27 7.98
C LEU A 36 -7.50 -5.37 6.98
N CYS A 37 -6.48 -5.16 6.16
CA CYS A 37 -6.15 -6.10 5.09
C CYS A 37 -4.69 -5.96 4.69
N THR A 38 -4.06 -7.09 4.33
CA THR A 38 -2.75 -7.12 3.70
C THR A 38 -2.93 -7.64 2.28
N VAL A 39 -2.65 -6.80 1.29
CA VAL A 39 -2.78 -7.15 -0.14
C VAL A 39 -1.44 -7.61 -0.67
N ARG A 40 -1.44 -8.75 -1.34
CA ARG A 40 -0.26 -9.38 -1.93
C ARG A 40 -0.54 -9.85 -3.35
N LEU A 41 0.51 -10.18 -4.10
CA LEU A 41 0.37 -10.78 -5.42
C LEU A 41 -0.22 -12.20 -5.26
N ASN A 42 -1.37 -12.42 -5.87
CA ASN A 42 -2.14 -13.66 -5.74
C ASN A 42 -2.48 -14.02 -4.28
N GLY A 43 -2.48 -13.03 -3.41
CA GLY A 43 -2.75 -13.19 -1.98
C GLY A 43 -1.61 -13.77 -1.16
N THR A 44 -0.49 -14.17 -1.77
CA THR A 44 0.57 -14.90 -1.07
C THR A 44 1.98 -14.40 -1.34
N ASN A 45 2.23 -13.83 -2.50
CA ASN A 45 3.58 -13.43 -2.92
C ASN A 45 3.79 -11.92 -2.77
N GLY A 46 5.05 -11.50 -2.78
CA GLY A 46 5.40 -10.09 -2.78
C GLY A 46 4.91 -9.39 -4.05
N ILE A 47 4.49 -8.15 -3.89
CA ILE A 47 3.99 -7.33 -5.00
C ILE A 47 5.17 -6.92 -5.89
N VAL A 48 4.93 -6.91 -7.20
CA VAL A 48 5.87 -6.38 -8.20
C VAL A 48 5.16 -5.24 -8.93
N PHE A 49 5.84 -4.12 -9.07
CA PHE A 49 5.32 -2.93 -9.76
C PHE A 49 5.82 -2.88 -11.19
N ASP A 50 5.09 -2.15 -12.03
CA ASP A 50 5.50 -1.83 -13.40
C ASP A 50 5.91 -0.36 -13.43
N ASP A 51 7.12 -0.08 -13.89
CA ASP A 51 7.66 1.27 -14.05
C ASP A 51 8.02 1.57 -15.51
N SER A 52 7.43 0.86 -16.45
CA SER A 52 7.71 1.03 -17.87
C SER A 52 7.36 2.43 -18.39
N THR A 53 6.43 3.12 -17.72
CA THR A 53 6.14 4.53 -17.99
C THR A 53 6.95 5.41 -17.05
N ALA A 54 7.76 6.28 -17.61
CA ALA A 54 8.65 7.14 -16.82
C ALA A 54 7.86 7.99 -15.83
N GLY A 55 8.32 8.02 -14.58
CA GLY A 55 7.72 8.83 -13.52
C GLY A 55 6.46 8.25 -12.89
N ILE A 56 6.03 7.08 -13.31
CA ILE A 56 4.80 6.44 -12.79
C ILE A 56 5.09 5.01 -12.38
N LEU A 57 4.62 4.63 -11.20
CA LEU A 57 4.68 3.27 -10.68
C LEU A 57 3.27 2.72 -10.66
N VAL A 58 3.02 1.62 -11.37
CA VAL A 58 1.66 1.10 -11.55
C VAL A 58 1.58 -0.39 -11.23
N LYS A 59 0.35 -0.84 -10.98
CA LYS A 59 0.03 -2.26 -10.93
C LYS A 59 0.15 -2.85 -12.33
N PRO A 60 0.92 -3.95 -12.52
CA PRO A 60 1.01 -4.58 -13.84
C PRO A 60 -0.35 -5.07 -14.33
N THR A 61 -0.59 -4.92 -15.62
CA THR A 61 -1.81 -5.45 -16.26
C THR A 61 -1.85 -6.97 -16.13
N GLY A 62 -2.98 -7.49 -15.68
CA GLY A 62 -3.16 -8.94 -15.50
C GLY A 62 -2.64 -9.50 -14.18
N ALA A 63 -1.92 -8.71 -13.39
CA ALA A 63 -1.54 -9.15 -12.04
C ALA A 63 -2.76 -9.13 -11.11
N THR A 64 -2.85 -10.11 -10.24
CA THR A 64 -3.91 -10.16 -9.22
C THR A 64 -3.33 -9.73 -7.89
N TRP A 65 -3.77 -8.58 -7.40
CA TRP A 65 -3.42 -8.07 -6.09
C TRP A 65 -4.63 -8.20 -5.17
N THR A 66 -4.54 -9.03 -4.15
CA THR A 66 -5.67 -9.30 -3.27
C THR A 66 -5.20 -9.71 -1.89
N GLY A 67 -6.09 -9.62 -0.93
CA GLY A 67 -5.91 -10.12 0.42
C GLY A 67 -7.24 -10.31 1.10
N ASN A 68 -7.28 -11.14 2.14
CA ASN A 68 -8.46 -11.30 2.95
C ASN A 68 -8.44 -10.33 4.10
N ASN A 69 -9.57 -9.70 4.36
CA ASN A 69 -9.70 -8.76 5.47
C ASN A 69 -9.58 -9.50 6.81
N VAL A 70 -8.75 -8.98 7.69
CA VAL A 70 -8.53 -9.56 9.02
C VAL A 70 -9.31 -8.84 10.11
N ALA A 71 -9.92 -7.70 9.77
CA ALA A 71 -10.77 -6.92 10.66
C ALA A 71 -11.80 -6.17 9.84
N SER A 72 -12.89 -5.78 10.47
CA SER A 72 -13.92 -4.94 9.84
C SER A 72 -13.70 -3.49 10.20
N GLY A 73 -13.91 -2.60 9.24
CA GLY A 73 -13.78 -1.18 9.46
C GLY A 73 -13.78 -0.40 8.15
N THR A 74 -13.59 0.91 8.25
CA THR A 74 -13.52 1.79 7.10
C THR A 74 -12.06 2.07 6.78
N ALA A 75 -11.64 1.70 5.58
CA ALA A 75 -10.28 1.96 5.11
C ALA A 75 -10.06 3.46 4.90
N THR A 76 -8.96 3.99 5.42
CA THR A 76 -8.64 5.42 5.31
C THR A 76 -7.27 5.67 4.72
N PHE A 77 -6.29 4.81 4.98
CA PHE A 77 -4.94 4.96 4.43
C PHE A 77 -4.29 3.60 4.23
N PHE A 78 -3.18 3.60 3.51
CA PHE A 78 -2.39 2.41 3.28
C PHE A 78 -0.91 2.70 3.47
N ARG A 79 -0.14 1.65 3.69
CA ARG A 79 1.32 1.65 3.56
C ARG A 79 1.75 0.49 2.68
N ILE A 80 2.67 0.76 1.75
CA ILE A 80 3.41 -0.28 1.05
C ILE A 80 4.69 -0.48 1.83
N VAL A 81 4.91 -1.69 2.32
CA VAL A 81 6.01 -2.01 3.24
C VAL A 81 6.59 -3.38 2.88
N LYS A 82 7.76 -3.67 3.41
CA LYS A 82 8.29 -5.04 3.38
C LYS A 82 7.57 -5.89 4.43
N SER A 83 7.51 -7.20 4.19
CA SER A 83 6.75 -8.10 5.07
C SER A 83 7.26 -8.12 6.53
N ALA A 84 8.53 -7.81 6.74
CA ALA A 84 9.12 -7.76 8.08
C ALA A 84 8.85 -6.45 8.82
N ASP A 85 8.21 -5.47 8.18
CA ASP A 85 7.95 -4.18 8.81
C ASP A 85 6.96 -4.35 9.96
N THR A 86 7.29 -3.81 11.12
CA THR A 86 6.47 -3.93 12.33
C THR A 86 5.47 -2.79 12.51
N GLY A 87 5.57 -1.72 11.70
CA GLY A 87 4.74 -0.53 11.85
C GLY A 87 5.25 0.47 12.90
N ALA A 88 6.33 0.15 13.59
CA ALA A 88 6.93 1.07 14.55
C ALA A 88 7.60 2.25 13.82
N ALA A 89 7.82 3.35 14.55
CA ALA A 89 8.53 4.49 13.99
C ALA A 89 9.90 4.05 13.45
N SER A 90 10.24 4.49 12.24
CA SER A 90 11.51 4.14 11.60
C SER A 90 11.83 5.16 10.52
N THR A 91 13.08 5.59 10.45
CA THR A 91 13.59 6.43 9.37
C THR A 91 14.31 5.64 8.29
N SER A 92 14.48 4.34 8.46
CA SER A 92 15.22 3.48 7.53
C SER A 92 14.35 2.42 6.85
N ALA A 93 13.20 2.07 7.40
CA ALA A 93 12.33 1.07 6.79
C ALA A 93 11.75 1.59 5.47
N PRO A 94 11.79 0.80 4.37
CA PRO A 94 11.19 1.21 3.11
C PRO A 94 9.66 1.25 3.26
N ARG A 95 9.08 2.43 3.03
CA ARG A 95 7.64 2.64 3.19
C ARG A 95 7.13 3.67 2.20
N LEU A 96 5.93 3.44 1.68
CA LEU A 96 5.16 4.44 0.95
C LEU A 96 3.78 4.50 1.58
N GLN A 97 3.31 5.69 1.94
CA GLN A 97 2.03 5.89 2.58
C GLN A 97 1.14 6.77 1.72
N GLY A 98 -0.15 6.47 1.71
CA GLY A 98 -1.11 7.28 0.99
C GLY A 98 -2.52 7.07 1.49
N THR A 99 -3.46 7.76 0.85
CA THR A 99 -4.88 7.71 1.20
C THR A 99 -5.60 6.58 0.49
N VAL A 100 -6.66 6.08 1.12
CA VAL A 100 -7.56 5.08 0.51
C VAL A 100 -8.95 5.68 0.37
N GLY A 101 -9.58 5.45 -0.75
CA GLY A 101 -10.93 5.89 -1.03
C GLY A 101 -11.55 5.10 -2.17
N VAL A 102 -12.72 5.52 -2.63
CA VAL A 102 -13.36 4.92 -3.81
C VAL A 102 -13.08 5.73 -5.06
N VAL A 103 -12.68 6.98 -4.92
CA VAL A 103 -12.34 7.88 -6.03
C VAL A 103 -11.39 8.95 -5.52
N ALA A 104 -10.49 9.41 -6.37
CA ALA A 104 -9.59 10.55 -6.10
C ALA A 104 -8.66 10.34 -4.89
N ALA A 105 -8.44 9.12 -4.45
CA ALA A 105 -7.44 8.78 -3.45
C ALA A 105 -6.18 8.21 -4.11
N ASP A 106 -5.11 8.04 -3.34
CA ASP A 106 -3.89 7.43 -3.84
C ASP A 106 -4.10 5.95 -4.19
N LEU A 107 -4.90 5.25 -3.40
CA LEU A 107 -5.36 3.89 -3.68
C LEU A 107 -6.88 3.89 -3.68
N ASN A 108 -7.48 3.50 -4.79
CA ASN A 108 -8.94 3.45 -4.91
C ASN A 108 -9.41 1.99 -4.88
N LEU A 109 -10.40 1.73 -4.05
CA LEU A 109 -11.03 0.42 -3.88
C LEU A 109 -12.48 0.50 -4.35
N ASP A 110 -13.09 -0.66 -4.62
CA ASP A 110 -14.52 -0.73 -4.94
C ASP A 110 -15.38 -0.29 -3.78
N THR A 111 -14.92 -0.57 -2.55
CA THR A 111 -15.54 -0.12 -1.32
C THR A 111 -14.48 0.12 -0.25
N VAL A 112 -14.70 1.08 0.63
CA VAL A 112 -13.85 1.30 1.79
C VAL A 112 -14.42 0.65 3.06
N ALA A 113 -15.67 0.20 3.02
CA ALA A 113 -16.28 -0.55 4.12
C ALA A 113 -15.85 -2.01 4.00
N LEU A 114 -14.79 -2.39 4.72
CA LEU A 114 -14.23 -3.73 4.65
C LEU A 114 -14.81 -4.59 5.74
N THR A 115 -15.13 -5.86 5.41
CA THR A 115 -15.69 -6.83 6.34
C THR A 115 -14.70 -7.97 6.54
N SER A 116 -14.41 -8.29 7.80
CA SER A 116 -13.51 -9.39 8.14
C SER A 116 -13.92 -10.69 7.44
N GLY A 117 -12.95 -11.40 6.89
CA GLY A 117 -13.15 -12.64 6.18
C GLY A 117 -13.45 -12.51 4.69
N LEU A 118 -13.79 -11.31 4.20
CA LEU A 118 -14.02 -11.09 2.78
C LEU A 118 -12.74 -10.63 2.09
N PRO A 119 -12.59 -10.91 0.78
CA PRO A 119 -11.41 -10.45 0.04
C PRO A 119 -11.52 -8.98 -0.33
N THR A 120 -10.36 -8.32 -0.41
CA THR A 120 -10.25 -6.97 -0.94
C THR A 120 -9.30 -7.01 -2.14
N PRO A 121 -9.82 -6.96 -3.36
CA PRO A 121 -8.97 -6.87 -4.55
C PRO A 121 -8.54 -5.43 -4.79
N VAL A 122 -7.32 -5.25 -5.29
CA VAL A 122 -6.85 -3.98 -5.83
C VAL A 122 -6.80 -4.13 -7.35
N THR A 123 -7.75 -3.50 -8.03
CA THR A 123 -7.89 -3.66 -9.48
C THR A 123 -7.00 -2.71 -10.27
N SER A 124 -6.66 -1.56 -9.68
CA SER A 124 -5.75 -0.60 -10.30
C SER A 124 -5.00 0.16 -9.22
N PHE A 125 -3.79 0.55 -9.56
CA PHE A 125 -2.98 1.40 -8.70
C PHE A 125 -1.96 2.12 -9.57
N ASN A 126 -1.85 3.44 -9.39
CA ASN A 126 -0.72 4.16 -9.96
C ASN A 126 -0.34 5.31 -9.05
N ILE A 127 0.94 5.63 -9.02
CA ILE A 127 1.44 6.76 -8.26
C ILE A 127 2.56 7.43 -9.02
N GLY A 128 2.50 8.76 -9.09
CA GLY A 128 3.57 9.55 -9.67
C GLY A 128 4.72 9.65 -8.68
N ILE A 129 5.93 9.37 -9.15
CA ILE A 129 7.12 9.32 -8.30
C ILE A 129 8.16 10.36 -8.68
N TYR A 130 7.99 11.02 -9.81
CA TYR A 130 9.02 11.89 -10.37
C TYR A 130 9.29 13.14 -9.53
N ALA A 131 8.28 13.69 -8.90
CA ALA A 131 8.41 14.96 -8.18
C ALA A 131 8.99 14.80 -6.76
N GLN A 132 8.94 13.61 -6.22
CA GLN A 132 9.37 13.34 -4.86
C GLN A 132 10.77 12.76 -4.74
N LEU A 133 11.35 12.38 -5.86
CA LEU A 133 12.70 11.82 -5.84
C LEU A 133 13.74 12.93 -5.77
N PRO A 134 14.59 12.89 -4.78
CA PRO A 134 15.67 13.87 -4.72
C PRO A 134 16.69 13.71 -5.83
#